data_77b85514397bc37e43f748afbd16abec
#
_entry.id   77b85514397bc37e43f748afbd16abec
#
_cell.length_a   1.000
_cell.length_b   1.000
_cell.length_c   1.000
_cell.angle_alpha   90.00
_cell.angle_beta   90.00
_cell.angle_gamma   90.00
#
_symmetry.space_group_name_H-M   'P 1'
#
loop_
_entity.id
_entity.type
_entity.pdbx_description
1 polymer ?
#
loop_
_entity_poly.entity_id
_entity_poly.type
_entity_poly.pdbx_seq_one_letter_code
_entity_poly.pdbx_strand_id
1 'polypeptide(L)'
;MSPPKNVLLIVVDQWRADFVPHLGANFLRTPNLDRLCREGVTFRNHVTNTVPCGPARASLLTGLYLMNHRAVQNTVPLDARHTNLAKQLRLIGYDPALIGYTTTTPDPRTSGPRDPRFTTLGDLMDGFRSVGAFEPSMDGYFGWLAHQGYQLPPRREDIWLPEGEESVPGVTDRPCRISAALSDSTYFTERALTYLKGRNGKPWFLHLGYYRPHPPFIAPAPYHAMYKPSDMPAPIRSPNWQDEAAQHPLLQHYLRDIKQGSFFHGAGGAASTLDEASIHQMRATYAGLITEVDDCLGRVFAWLQENGEWDNTMIIFTSDHGEQLGDHWLLGKVGYFDESFRIPLVVKDAGRNTRAGAIEGAFTESVDVMPTILEALGGAAPRNADGRSLLPLLDHAAPKDWRDLLFYEYDFRDVHYSQPETALGLSMDECALCVVQDTNFKYVHFAALPPLFFDLKRDPHQFTNLAEDPVYAARVKEYAQKALSKRMRHAEKTLTHYRATPQGLEERILPNTSARPA
;
A
#
# COMPACT_ATOMS: atom_id res chain seq x y z
N MET A 1 14.38 24.23 -13.23
CA MET A 1 15.24 23.63 -12.19
C MET A 1 15.84 22.36 -12.75
N SER A 2 17.07 22.01 -12.40
CA SER A 2 17.63 20.71 -12.80
C SER A 2 16.82 19.59 -12.12
N PRO A 3 16.58 18.45 -12.78
CA PRO A 3 15.88 17.34 -12.17
C PRO A 3 16.65 16.82 -10.93
N PRO A 4 15.99 16.25 -9.94
CA PRO A 4 16.65 15.63 -8.79
C PRO A 4 17.61 14.55 -9.31
N LYS A 5 18.77 14.42 -8.65
CA LYS A 5 19.71 13.35 -9.00
C LYS A 5 19.36 12.04 -8.33
N ASN A 6 18.70 12.09 -7.17
CA ASN A 6 18.41 10.92 -6.35
C ASN A 6 16.93 10.80 -6.07
N VAL A 7 16.44 9.56 -5.93
CA VAL A 7 15.08 9.26 -5.50
C VAL A 7 15.09 8.17 -4.44
N LEU A 8 14.46 8.45 -3.31
CA LEU A 8 14.17 7.50 -2.24
C LEU A 8 12.64 7.25 -2.21
N LEU A 9 12.23 6.10 -2.70
CA LEU A 9 10.85 5.62 -2.58
C LEU A 9 10.74 4.71 -1.37
N ILE A 10 10.06 5.17 -0.32
CA ILE A 10 9.82 4.42 0.91
C ILE A 10 8.41 3.84 0.84
N VAL A 11 8.31 2.51 0.92
CA VAL A 11 7.03 1.80 0.95
C VAL A 11 6.96 0.97 2.22
N VAL A 12 6.07 1.35 3.12
CA VAL A 12 5.88 0.70 4.42
C VAL A 12 4.67 -0.22 4.33
N ASP A 13 4.78 -1.48 4.73
CA ASP A 13 3.67 -2.42 4.60
C ASP A 13 2.59 -2.18 5.65
N GLN A 14 1.36 -1.96 5.19
CA GLN A 14 0.16 -1.96 6.04
C GLN A 14 0.02 -0.75 6.98
N TRP A 15 0.55 0.45 6.60
CA TRP A 15 0.41 1.67 7.39
C TRP A 15 -0.83 2.47 6.99
N ARG A 16 -1.72 2.73 7.94
CA ARG A 16 -2.97 3.50 7.76
C ARG A 16 -2.71 5.02 7.67
N ALA A 17 -3.47 5.71 6.84
CA ALA A 17 -3.36 7.17 6.71
C ALA A 17 -3.70 7.94 7.99
N ASP A 18 -4.64 7.46 8.80
CA ASP A 18 -5.05 8.08 10.06
C ASP A 18 -4.07 7.82 11.22
N PHE A 19 -2.98 7.07 10.98
CA PHE A 19 -1.82 6.95 11.87
C PHE A 19 -0.65 7.81 11.41
N VAL A 20 -0.94 9.03 10.94
CA VAL A 20 0.06 10.06 10.58
C VAL A 20 -0.23 11.32 11.42
N PRO A 21 0.67 11.77 12.32
CA PRO A 21 0.43 12.94 13.18
C PRO A 21 0.06 14.19 12.39
N HIS A 22 0.72 14.44 11.27
CA HIS A 22 0.43 15.59 10.40
C HIS A 22 -1.00 15.58 9.82
N LEU A 23 -1.66 14.43 9.81
CA LEU A 23 -3.07 14.26 9.42
C LEU A 23 -4.03 14.17 10.62
N GLY A 24 -3.53 14.25 11.85
CA GLY A 24 -4.36 14.31 13.07
C GLY A 24 -4.09 13.22 14.12
N ALA A 25 -3.19 12.28 13.89
CA ALA A 25 -2.83 11.23 14.85
C ALA A 25 -1.95 11.74 16.01
N ASN A 26 -2.43 12.68 16.81
CA ASN A 26 -1.67 13.37 17.85
C ASN A 26 -1.17 12.44 18.98
N PHE A 27 -1.69 11.21 19.08
CA PHE A 27 -1.25 10.21 20.03
C PHE A 27 0.06 9.52 19.60
N LEU A 28 0.43 9.60 18.31
CA LEU A 28 1.56 8.89 17.71
C LEU A 28 2.84 9.76 17.74
N ARG A 29 3.99 9.11 17.88
CA ARG A 29 5.31 9.75 17.91
C ARG A 29 6.13 9.31 16.72
N THR A 30 6.19 10.18 15.69
CA THR A 30 6.94 9.94 14.45
C THR A 30 7.72 11.20 14.05
N PRO A 31 8.73 11.63 14.86
CA PRO A 31 9.40 12.90 14.64
C PRO A 31 10.11 13.02 13.28
N ASN A 32 10.54 11.90 12.70
CA ASN A 32 11.23 11.87 11.41
C ASN A 32 10.24 11.99 10.26
N LEU A 33 9.11 11.28 10.31
CA LEU A 33 8.02 11.45 9.35
C LEU A 33 7.41 12.85 9.45
N ASP A 34 7.22 13.37 10.67
CA ASP A 34 6.74 14.74 10.90
C ASP A 34 7.65 15.78 10.28
N ARG A 35 8.96 15.54 10.34
CA ARG A 35 9.92 16.40 9.65
C ARG A 35 9.74 16.31 8.13
N LEU A 36 9.62 15.11 7.57
CA LEU A 36 9.38 14.94 6.14
C LEU A 36 8.08 15.63 5.72
N CYS A 37 7.02 15.55 6.53
CA CYS A 37 5.76 16.26 6.31
C CYS A 37 5.93 17.79 6.29
N ARG A 38 6.75 18.35 7.21
CA ARG A 38 7.04 19.80 7.25
C ARG A 38 7.85 20.29 6.06
N GLU A 39 8.69 19.43 5.48
CA GLU A 39 9.56 19.79 4.35
C GLU A 39 8.99 19.38 2.99
N GLY A 40 7.94 18.56 2.97
CA GLY A 40 7.22 18.09 1.78
C GLY A 40 5.76 18.51 1.75
N VAL A 41 5.01 17.89 0.85
CA VAL A 41 3.54 17.98 0.76
C VAL A 41 2.94 16.67 1.22
N THR A 42 1.98 16.73 2.15
CA THR A 42 1.23 15.58 2.66
C THR A 42 -0.12 15.50 1.96
N PHE A 43 -0.47 14.34 1.41
CA PHE A 43 -1.72 14.13 0.67
C PHE A 43 -2.78 13.48 1.58
N ARG A 44 -3.84 14.22 1.89
CA ARG A 44 -4.89 13.77 2.81
C ARG A 44 -5.76 12.66 2.24
N ASN A 45 -6.06 12.73 0.95
CA ASN A 45 -6.99 11.86 0.26
C ASN A 45 -6.26 10.95 -0.74
N HIS A 46 -5.24 10.24 -0.25
CA HIS A 46 -4.50 9.27 -1.04
C HIS A 46 -4.98 7.85 -0.75
N VAL A 47 -5.19 7.08 -1.82
CA VAL A 47 -5.63 5.68 -1.71
C VAL A 47 -4.73 4.75 -2.50
N THR A 48 -4.58 3.52 -2.01
CA THR A 48 -4.14 2.41 -2.85
C THR A 48 -5.25 2.00 -3.81
N ASN A 49 -4.90 1.56 -5.00
CA ASN A 49 -5.90 1.20 -6.01
C ASN A 49 -6.40 -0.24 -5.86
N THR A 50 -5.77 -1.02 -5.01
CA THR A 50 -6.17 -2.41 -4.73
C THR A 50 -5.44 -2.96 -3.52
N VAL A 51 -5.91 -4.09 -3.02
CA VAL A 51 -5.31 -4.92 -1.97
C VAL A 51 -5.31 -6.38 -2.44
N PRO A 52 -4.51 -7.29 -1.85
CA PRO A 52 -3.48 -7.10 -0.84
C PRO A 52 -2.12 -6.61 -1.39
N CYS A 53 -1.01 -6.94 -0.74
CA CYS A 53 0.34 -6.41 -1.00
C CYS A 53 0.80 -6.54 -2.46
N GLY A 54 0.71 -7.74 -3.06
CA GLY A 54 1.14 -8.00 -4.44
C GLY A 54 0.42 -7.13 -5.47
N PRO A 55 -0.92 -7.18 -5.54
CA PRO A 55 -1.73 -6.29 -6.39
C PRO A 55 -1.46 -4.81 -6.15
N ALA A 56 -1.40 -4.37 -4.88
CA ALA A 56 -1.15 -2.98 -4.52
C ALA A 56 0.22 -2.48 -5.03
N ARG A 57 1.27 -3.29 -4.82
CA ARG A 57 2.62 -2.99 -5.30
C ARG A 57 2.71 -3.08 -6.83
N ALA A 58 1.93 -3.97 -7.47
CA ALA A 58 1.81 -3.99 -8.92
C ALA A 58 1.19 -2.67 -9.43
N SER A 59 0.09 -2.18 -8.84
CA SER A 59 -0.49 -0.88 -9.19
C SER A 59 0.50 0.27 -9.00
N LEU A 60 1.15 0.35 -7.83
CA LEU A 60 2.14 1.38 -7.50
C LEU A 60 3.29 1.44 -8.51
N LEU A 61 3.84 0.28 -8.87
CA LEU A 61 5.07 0.19 -9.65
C LEU A 61 4.84 0.11 -11.17
N THR A 62 3.64 -0.27 -11.63
CA THR A 62 3.29 -0.24 -13.05
C THR A 62 2.52 1.00 -13.47
N GLY A 63 1.94 1.73 -12.49
CA GLY A 63 1.02 2.83 -12.76
C GLY A 63 -0.31 2.40 -13.37
N LEU A 64 -0.70 1.11 -13.22
CA LEU A 64 -1.90 0.53 -13.80
C LEU A 64 -2.93 0.16 -12.73
N TYR A 65 -4.21 0.31 -13.05
CA TYR A 65 -5.30 -0.25 -12.24
C TYR A 65 -5.32 -1.78 -12.29
N LEU A 66 -5.92 -2.40 -11.27
CA LEU A 66 -6.06 -3.86 -11.17
C LEU A 66 -6.68 -4.48 -12.43
N MET A 67 -7.70 -3.84 -12.99
CA MET A 67 -8.37 -4.31 -14.22
C MET A 67 -7.41 -4.42 -15.42
N ASN A 68 -6.29 -3.70 -15.42
CA ASN A 68 -5.31 -3.69 -16.51
C ASN A 68 -4.12 -4.62 -16.22
N HIS A 69 -3.54 -4.59 -15.01
CA HIS A 69 -2.38 -5.46 -14.71
C HIS A 69 -2.75 -6.87 -14.30
N ARG A 70 -3.95 -7.14 -13.80
CA ARG A 70 -4.54 -8.44 -13.46
C ARG A 70 -3.72 -9.35 -12.51
N ALA A 71 -2.68 -8.87 -11.86
CA ALA A 71 -2.09 -9.55 -10.71
C ALA A 71 -3.04 -9.35 -9.52
N VAL A 72 -4.08 -10.17 -9.44
CA VAL A 72 -5.30 -9.93 -8.63
C VAL A 72 -5.15 -10.34 -7.17
N GLN A 73 -4.22 -11.24 -6.85
CA GLN A 73 -3.91 -11.71 -5.50
C GLN A 73 -2.40 -11.90 -5.34
N ASN A 74 -1.94 -12.02 -4.09
CA ASN A 74 -0.59 -12.50 -3.84
C ASN A 74 -0.40 -13.84 -4.56
N THR A 75 0.79 -14.10 -5.11
CA THR A 75 1.13 -15.29 -5.90
C THR A 75 0.51 -15.35 -7.30
N VAL A 76 -0.41 -14.46 -7.66
CA VAL A 76 -0.91 -14.39 -9.05
C VAL A 76 0.10 -13.65 -9.92
N PRO A 77 0.51 -14.24 -11.06
CA PRO A 77 1.55 -13.68 -11.92
C PRO A 77 1.21 -12.30 -12.50
N LEU A 78 2.22 -11.45 -12.58
CA LEU A 78 2.17 -10.22 -13.37
C LEU A 78 2.59 -10.50 -14.80
N ASP A 79 1.76 -10.14 -15.78
CA ASP A 79 2.04 -10.31 -17.20
C ASP A 79 3.30 -9.53 -17.61
N ALA A 80 4.28 -10.22 -18.21
CA ALA A 80 5.57 -9.67 -18.63
C ALA A 80 5.47 -8.55 -19.67
N ARG A 81 4.32 -8.44 -20.39
CA ARG A 81 4.07 -7.34 -21.34
C ARG A 81 4.03 -5.97 -20.67
N HIS A 82 3.71 -5.92 -19.36
CA HIS A 82 3.65 -4.66 -18.64
C HIS A 82 5.06 -4.13 -18.34
N THR A 83 5.25 -2.86 -18.65
CA THR A 83 6.41 -2.16 -18.14
C THR A 83 6.18 -1.78 -16.66
N ASN A 84 7.25 -1.37 -15.98
CA ASN A 84 7.18 -0.91 -14.60
C ASN A 84 8.21 0.19 -14.35
N LEU A 85 8.14 0.79 -13.18
CA LEU A 85 9.03 1.89 -12.78
C LEU A 85 10.51 1.52 -12.96
N ALA A 86 10.94 0.33 -12.56
CA ALA A 86 12.34 -0.07 -12.66
C ALA A 86 12.81 -0.18 -14.12
N LYS A 87 12.02 -0.80 -15.00
CA LYS A 87 12.31 -0.89 -16.43
C LYS A 87 12.41 0.51 -17.06
N GLN A 88 11.48 1.43 -16.71
CA GLN A 88 11.50 2.80 -17.21
C GLN A 88 12.70 3.62 -16.70
N LEU A 89 13.06 3.47 -15.43
CA LEU A 89 14.24 4.11 -14.85
C LEU A 89 15.53 3.67 -15.56
N ARG A 90 15.64 2.40 -15.96
CA ARG A 90 16.79 1.92 -16.76
C ARG A 90 16.90 2.58 -18.11
N LEU A 91 15.77 2.89 -18.77
CA LEU A 91 15.77 3.60 -20.05
C LEU A 91 16.33 5.04 -19.95
N ILE A 92 16.22 5.66 -18.78
CA ILE A 92 16.76 7.00 -18.52
C ILE A 92 18.10 6.97 -17.73
N GLY A 93 18.74 5.80 -17.67
CA GLY A 93 20.12 5.65 -17.18
C GLY A 93 20.29 5.40 -15.69
N TYR A 94 19.20 5.13 -14.94
CA TYR A 94 19.28 4.73 -13.53
C TYR A 94 19.48 3.22 -13.39
N ASP A 95 20.13 2.81 -12.29
CA ASP A 95 20.18 1.42 -11.80
C ASP A 95 19.29 1.30 -10.57
N PRO A 96 17.99 0.99 -10.74
CA PRO A 96 17.03 0.98 -9.63
C PRO A 96 17.33 -0.15 -8.65
N ALA A 97 17.77 0.24 -7.45
CA ALA A 97 18.01 -0.66 -6.33
C ALA A 97 16.72 -0.85 -5.53
N LEU A 98 16.57 -2.05 -4.94
CA LEU A 98 15.47 -2.39 -4.06
C LEU A 98 15.98 -3.10 -2.80
N ILE A 99 15.48 -2.64 -1.66
CA ILE A 99 15.57 -3.27 -0.36
C ILE A 99 14.15 -3.62 0.07
N GLY A 100 13.95 -4.83 0.58
CA GLY A 100 12.63 -5.35 0.91
C GLY A 100 12.10 -6.29 -0.18
N TYR A 101 10.86 -6.11 -0.60
CA TYR A 101 10.14 -7.03 -1.49
C TYR A 101 9.08 -6.28 -2.33
N THR A 102 8.59 -6.93 -3.39
CA THR A 102 7.48 -6.44 -4.21
C THR A 102 6.30 -7.40 -4.27
N THR A 103 6.42 -8.59 -3.71
CA THR A 103 5.40 -9.66 -3.74
C THR A 103 4.94 -9.94 -5.18
N THR A 104 5.86 -9.94 -6.14
CA THR A 104 5.56 -10.12 -7.56
C THR A 104 5.88 -11.55 -7.99
N THR A 105 4.91 -12.26 -8.55
CA THR A 105 5.14 -13.54 -9.19
C THR A 105 5.42 -13.30 -10.68
N PRO A 106 6.51 -13.84 -11.25
CA PRO A 106 6.84 -13.63 -12.65
C PRO A 106 5.86 -14.32 -13.59
N ASP A 107 5.83 -13.89 -14.85
CA ASP A 107 4.99 -14.47 -15.89
C ASP A 107 5.48 -15.88 -16.26
N PRO A 108 4.67 -16.93 -16.07
CA PRO A 108 5.07 -18.30 -16.37
C PRO A 108 5.30 -18.58 -17.86
N ARG A 109 4.82 -17.70 -18.75
CA ARG A 109 5.04 -17.81 -20.20
C ARG A 109 6.45 -17.40 -20.63
N THR A 110 7.14 -16.59 -19.79
CA THR A 110 8.51 -16.10 -20.04
C THR A 110 9.55 -16.82 -19.21
N SER A 111 9.13 -17.61 -18.23
CA SER A 111 9.98 -18.37 -17.33
C SER A 111 9.62 -19.85 -17.43
N GLY A 112 10.60 -20.73 -17.28
CA GLY A 112 10.34 -22.17 -17.27
C GLY A 112 9.50 -22.59 -16.05
N PRO A 113 8.74 -23.69 -16.15
CA PRO A 113 7.82 -24.13 -15.08
C PRO A 113 8.54 -24.56 -13.78
N ARG A 114 9.87 -24.68 -13.80
CA ARG A 114 10.72 -24.98 -12.65
C ARG A 114 11.47 -23.75 -12.13
N ASP A 115 11.09 -22.56 -12.54
CA ASP A 115 11.69 -21.33 -12.02
C ASP A 115 11.47 -21.28 -10.49
N PRO A 116 12.54 -21.17 -9.68
CA PRO A 116 12.44 -21.18 -8.22
C PRO A 116 11.52 -20.07 -7.68
N ARG A 117 11.34 -18.99 -8.40
CA ARG A 117 10.44 -17.89 -8.03
C ARG A 117 8.98 -18.29 -7.94
N PHE A 118 8.57 -19.41 -8.56
CA PHE A 118 7.21 -19.96 -8.44
C PHE A 118 6.97 -20.75 -7.15
N THR A 119 8.02 -21.04 -6.39
CA THR A 119 7.92 -21.73 -5.10
C THR A 119 7.89 -20.78 -3.91
N THR A 120 7.81 -19.48 -4.17
CA THR A 120 7.83 -18.41 -3.17
C THR A 120 6.50 -17.63 -3.18
N LEU A 121 6.22 -16.88 -2.11
CA LEU A 121 5.03 -15.99 -2.03
C LEU A 121 5.15 -14.75 -2.92
N GLY A 122 6.12 -14.71 -3.81
CA GLY A 122 6.44 -13.61 -4.70
C GLY A 122 7.89 -13.18 -4.56
N ASP A 123 8.43 -12.63 -5.62
CA ASP A 123 9.82 -12.22 -5.75
C ASP A 123 9.88 -10.71 -6.03
N LEU A 124 11.04 -10.26 -6.43
CA LEU A 124 11.23 -8.89 -6.89
C LEU A 124 10.67 -8.72 -8.30
N MET A 125 10.00 -7.59 -8.50
CA MET A 125 9.53 -7.20 -9.83
C MET A 125 10.73 -7.01 -10.77
N ASP A 126 10.62 -7.55 -11.98
CA ASP A 126 11.66 -7.46 -13.00
C ASP A 126 12.13 -6.01 -13.23
N GLY A 127 13.43 -5.85 -13.40
CA GLY A 127 14.07 -4.56 -13.62
C GLY A 127 14.74 -3.98 -12.38
N PHE A 128 14.31 -4.33 -11.17
CA PHE A 128 15.00 -3.97 -9.94
C PHE A 128 16.27 -4.80 -9.73
N ARG A 129 17.25 -4.21 -9.07
CA ARG A 129 18.42 -4.89 -8.54
C ARG A 129 18.27 -5.02 -7.02
N SER A 130 18.21 -6.25 -6.52
CA SER A 130 18.19 -6.48 -5.08
C SER A 130 19.52 -6.05 -4.43
N VAL A 131 19.41 -5.29 -3.35
CA VAL A 131 20.53 -4.91 -2.48
C VAL A 131 20.27 -5.22 -1.00
N GLY A 132 19.17 -5.93 -0.73
CA GLY A 132 18.73 -6.36 0.59
C GLY A 132 17.34 -6.96 0.48
N ALA A 133 17.18 -8.11 -0.19
CA ALA A 133 15.88 -8.74 -0.35
C ALA A 133 15.36 -9.29 0.99
N PHE A 134 14.06 -9.20 1.13
CA PHE A 134 13.29 -9.90 2.15
C PHE A 134 12.41 -10.91 1.39
N GLU A 135 13.06 -11.94 0.92
CA GLU A 135 12.41 -13.04 0.22
C GLU A 135 11.55 -13.85 1.18
N PRO A 136 10.62 -14.66 0.69
CA PRO A 136 9.81 -15.53 1.56
C PRO A 136 10.64 -16.45 2.45
N SER A 137 11.82 -16.87 2.00
CA SER A 137 12.79 -17.62 2.82
C SER A 137 13.46 -16.77 3.89
N MET A 138 13.49 -15.45 3.69
CA MET A 138 14.17 -14.48 4.54
C MET A 138 15.65 -14.83 4.81
N ASP A 139 16.28 -15.61 3.94
CA ASP A 139 17.65 -16.11 4.14
C ASP A 139 18.66 -15.00 4.35
N GLY A 140 18.51 -13.86 3.65
CA GLY A 140 19.34 -12.68 3.84
C GLY A 140 19.27 -12.12 5.26
N TYR A 141 18.07 -12.04 5.82
CA TYR A 141 17.84 -11.55 7.18
C TYR A 141 18.36 -12.55 8.23
N PHE A 142 18.02 -13.83 8.09
CA PHE A 142 18.49 -14.85 9.03
C PHE A 142 20.01 -15.03 8.98
N GLY A 143 20.62 -14.95 7.80
CA GLY A 143 22.08 -14.94 7.66
C GLY A 143 22.72 -13.74 8.36
N TRP A 144 22.09 -12.56 8.26
CA TRP A 144 22.53 -11.37 8.99
C TRP A 144 22.39 -11.53 10.50
N LEU A 145 21.27 -12.08 11.00
CA LEU A 145 21.08 -12.38 12.43
C LEU A 145 22.17 -13.32 12.97
N ALA A 146 22.47 -14.40 12.25
CA ALA A 146 23.52 -15.33 12.62
C ALA A 146 24.89 -14.64 12.65
N HIS A 147 25.18 -13.75 11.69
CA HIS A 147 26.41 -12.96 11.67
C HIS A 147 26.51 -11.98 12.86
N GLN A 148 25.37 -11.47 13.36
CA GLN A 148 25.29 -10.66 14.59
C GLN A 148 25.42 -11.50 15.87
N GLY A 149 25.62 -12.82 15.76
CA GLY A 149 25.71 -13.73 16.90
C GLY A 149 24.38 -14.17 17.50
N TYR A 150 23.25 -13.88 16.83
CA TYR A 150 21.94 -14.33 17.28
C TYR A 150 21.76 -15.82 17.00
N GLN A 151 21.40 -16.59 18.02
CA GLN A 151 21.08 -18.00 17.86
C GLN A 151 19.67 -18.16 17.31
N LEU A 152 19.58 -18.62 16.06
CA LEU A 152 18.29 -18.83 15.40
C LEU A 152 17.52 -19.95 16.09
N PRO A 153 16.20 -19.77 16.33
CA PRO A 153 15.35 -20.85 16.85
C PRO A 153 15.18 -21.95 15.78
N PRO A 154 14.79 -23.16 16.18
CA PRO A 154 14.51 -24.27 15.25
C PRO A 154 13.47 -23.92 14.16
N ARG A 155 12.45 -23.17 14.52
CA ARG A 155 11.46 -22.60 13.60
C ARG A 155 11.76 -21.12 13.44
N ARG A 156 12.02 -20.67 12.21
CA ARG A 156 12.44 -19.29 11.94
C ARG A 156 11.41 -18.24 12.39
N GLU A 157 10.13 -18.53 12.22
CA GLU A 157 9.03 -17.68 12.66
C GLU A 157 8.97 -17.45 14.17
N ASP A 158 9.63 -18.30 14.96
CA ASP A 158 9.68 -18.17 16.42
C ASP A 158 10.49 -16.95 16.91
N ILE A 159 11.21 -16.26 16.01
CA ILE A 159 11.84 -14.97 16.34
C ILE A 159 10.80 -13.90 16.70
N TRP A 160 9.58 -14.00 16.19
CA TRP A 160 8.49 -13.07 16.46
C TRP A 160 7.57 -13.54 17.61
N LEU A 161 8.01 -14.48 18.44
CA LEU A 161 7.32 -14.83 19.65
C LEU A 161 7.55 -13.78 20.75
N PRO A 162 6.63 -13.69 21.74
CA PRO A 162 6.86 -12.93 22.94
C PRO A 162 8.11 -13.41 23.69
N GLU A 163 8.81 -12.49 24.36
CA GLU A 163 9.90 -12.83 25.25
C GLU A 163 9.40 -13.66 26.44
N GLY A 164 10.22 -14.65 26.88
CA GLY A 164 9.91 -15.56 27.99
C GLY A 164 9.76 -17.01 27.53
N GLU A 165 9.67 -17.91 28.50
CA GLU A 165 9.60 -19.36 28.26
C GLU A 165 8.19 -19.85 27.90
N GLU A 166 7.17 -19.17 28.40
CA GLU A 166 5.77 -19.53 28.13
C GLU A 166 5.25 -18.86 26.86
N SER A 167 4.75 -19.66 25.94
CA SER A 167 3.98 -19.17 24.80
C SER A 167 2.68 -18.55 25.28
N VAL A 168 2.52 -17.23 25.08
CA VAL A 168 1.25 -16.54 25.32
C VAL A 168 0.55 -16.38 23.97
N PRO A 169 -0.47 -17.17 23.68
CA PRO A 169 -1.19 -17.04 22.43
C PRO A 169 -2.06 -15.77 22.43
N GLY A 170 -2.18 -15.13 21.25
CA GLY A 170 -3.05 -13.97 21.06
C GLY A 170 -2.37 -12.63 21.27
N VAL A 171 -3.19 -11.64 21.60
CA VAL A 171 -2.72 -10.26 21.83
C VAL A 171 -1.88 -10.21 23.12
N THR A 172 -0.74 -9.52 23.07
CA THR A 172 0.18 -9.44 24.21
C THR A 172 0.78 -8.05 24.34
N ASP A 173 1.12 -7.67 25.55
CA ASP A 173 1.89 -6.48 25.92
C ASP A 173 3.39 -6.80 26.13
N ARG A 174 3.79 -8.07 26.00
CA ARG A 174 5.19 -8.49 26.13
C ARG A 174 6.00 -8.05 24.90
N PRO A 175 7.29 -7.73 25.08
CA PRO A 175 8.16 -7.42 23.95
C PRO A 175 8.37 -8.66 23.07
N CYS A 176 8.67 -8.40 21.80
CA CYS A 176 9.15 -9.41 20.88
C CYS A 176 10.49 -9.97 21.37
N ARG A 177 10.69 -11.27 21.18
CA ARG A 177 11.94 -11.99 21.51
C ARG A 177 13.15 -11.41 20.76
N ILE A 178 12.97 -10.97 19.52
CA ILE A 178 13.99 -10.26 18.79
C ILE A 178 14.08 -8.80 19.28
N SER A 179 15.29 -8.33 19.58
CA SER A 179 15.50 -6.95 20.02
C SER A 179 15.35 -5.96 18.86
N ALA A 180 15.08 -4.68 19.16
CA ALA A 180 15.00 -3.62 18.16
C ALA A 180 16.28 -3.49 17.32
N ALA A 181 17.45 -3.70 17.93
CA ALA A 181 18.74 -3.67 17.23
C ALA A 181 18.91 -4.79 16.18
N LEU A 182 18.13 -5.84 16.31
CA LEU A 182 18.16 -7.02 15.42
C LEU A 182 16.85 -7.21 14.64
N SER A 183 15.91 -6.27 14.72
CA SER A 183 14.64 -6.36 14.02
C SER A 183 14.80 -6.32 12.49
N ASP A 184 13.76 -6.75 11.79
CA ASP A 184 13.67 -6.66 10.34
C ASP A 184 13.76 -5.19 9.85
N SER A 185 13.16 -4.24 10.57
CA SER A 185 13.26 -2.80 10.28
C SER A 185 14.71 -2.31 10.36
N THR A 186 15.45 -2.73 11.38
CA THR A 186 16.88 -2.42 11.51
C THR A 186 17.71 -3.06 10.39
N TYR A 187 17.44 -4.30 10.02
CA TYR A 187 18.10 -4.96 8.90
C TYR A 187 17.96 -4.18 7.59
N PHE A 188 16.74 -3.79 7.22
CA PHE A 188 16.52 -2.99 6.00
C PHE A 188 17.24 -1.65 6.03
N THR A 189 17.25 -1.00 7.19
CA THR A 189 17.96 0.26 7.40
C THR A 189 19.46 0.10 7.21
N GLU A 190 20.06 -0.94 7.77
CA GLU A 190 21.49 -1.26 7.59
C GLU A 190 21.83 -1.54 6.12
N ARG A 191 20.95 -2.24 5.39
CA ARG A 191 21.13 -2.46 3.96
C ARG A 191 21.04 -1.15 3.18
N ALA A 192 20.11 -0.26 3.55
CA ALA A 192 19.98 1.05 2.92
C ALA A 192 21.23 1.92 3.13
N LEU A 193 21.70 2.03 4.36
CA LEU A 193 22.92 2.76 4.69
C LEU A 193 24.16 2.19 3.98
N THR A 194 24.26 0.87 3.91
CA THR A 194 25.36 0.20 3.18
C THR A 194 25.31 0.53 1.68
N TYR A 195 24.13 0.48 1.08
CA TYR A 195 23.94 0.85 -0.33
C TYR A 195 24.31 2.31 -0.59
N LEU A 196 23.78 3.23 0.22
CA LEU A 196 24.01 4.67 0.07
C LEU A 196 25.49 5.04 0.19
N LYS A 197 26.19 4.50 1.19
CA LYS A 197 27.64 4.70 1.36
C LYS A 197 28.46 4.30 0.13
N GLY A 198 27.99 3.32 -0.64
CA GLY A 198 28.65 2.85 -1.86
C GLY A 198 28.40 3.72 -3.11
N ARG A 199 27.59 4.79 -3.05
CA ARG A 199 27.18 5.54 -4.26
C ARG A 199 28.22 6.54 -4.77
N ASN A 200 29.08 7.07 -3.90
CA ASN A 200 30.17 7.99 -4.28
C ASN A 200 29.71 9.15 -5.18
N GLY A 201 28.57 9.78 -4.84
CA GLY A 201 28.02 10.92 -5.58
C GLY A 201 27.38 10.58 -6.94
N LYS A 202 27.25 9.31 -7.30
CA LYS A 202 26.49 8.91 -8.52
C LYS A 202 24.98 9.00 -8.26
N PRO A 203 24.20 9.48 -9.23
CA PRO A 203 22.74 9.46 -9.13
C PRO A 203 22.21 8.07 -8.83
N TRP A 204 21.18 7.99 -7.96
CA TRP A 204 20.62 6.71 -7.53
C TRP A 204 19.11 6.77 -7.38
N PHE A 205 18.49 5.62 -7.56
CA PHE A 205 17.13 5.33 -7.16
C PHE A 205 17.15 4.16 -6.17
N LEU A 206 16.50 4.34 -5.02
CA LEU A 206 16.34 3.30 -4.02
C LEU A 206 14.85 3.15 -3.67
N HIS A 207 14.30 1.96 -3.90
CA HIS A 207 13.07 1.50 -3.27
C HIS A 207 13.44 0.89 -1.93
N LEU A 208 13.02 1.51 -0.84
CA LEU A 208 13.21 1.04 0.52
C LEU A 208 11.86 0.56 1.07
N GLY A 209 11.70 -0.77 1.14
CA GLY A 209 10.53 -1.40 1.71
C GLY A 209 10.75 -1.73 3.18
N TYR A 210 9.76 -1.44 4.03
CA TYR A 210 9.68 -1.91 5.40
C TYR A 210 8.54 -2.91 5.55
N TYR A 211 8.78 -3.97 6.32
CA TYR A 211 7.76 -4.98 6.60
C TYR A 211 6.79 -4.52 7.70
N ARG A 212 7.31 -3.82 8.73
CA ARG A 212 6.46 -3.27 9.79
C ARG A 212 5.72 -2.02 9.30
N PRO A 213 4.47 -1.80 9.82
CA PRO A 213 3.77 -2.47 10.94
C PRO A 213 2.95 -3.74 10.57
N HIS A 214 3.21 -4.41 9.44
CA HIS A 214 2.55 -5.68 9.08
C HIS A 214 2.58 -6.73 10.21
N PRO A 215 1.55 -7.55 10.41
CA PRO A 215 1.54 -8.65 11.39
C PRO A 215 2.74 -9.61 11.25
N PRO A 216 3.09 -10.38 12.31
CA PRO A 216 2.39 -10.46 13.58
C PRO A 216 2.52 -9.17 14.40
N PHE A 217 1.43 -8.77 15.08
CA PHE A 217 1.41 -7.58 15.92
C PHE A 217 2.12 -7.84 17.23
N ILE A 218 3.44 -7.73 17.17
CA ILE A 218 4.34 -7.82 18.32
C ILE A 218 5.53 -6.89 18.09
N ALA A 219 5.79 -6.00 19.02
CA ALA A 219 6.85 -5.00 18.91
C ALA A 219 8.04 -5.34 19.83
N PRO A 220 9.29 -5.05 19.43
CA PRO A 220 10.43 -5.22 20.30
C PRO A 220 10.46 -4.16 21.41
N ALA A 221 11.21 -4.42 22.49
CA ALA A 221 11.52 -3.37 23.47
C ALA A 221 12.39 -2.28 22.83
N PRO A 222 12.17 -0.97 23.13
CA PRO A 222 11.16 -0.42 24.05
C PRO A 222 9.78 -0.16 23.44
N TYR A 223 9.59 -0.37 22.14
CA TYR A 223 8.40 0.04 21.38
C TYR A 223 7.11 -0.66 21.85
N HIS A 224 7.20 -1.91 22.37
CA HIS A 224 6.05 -2.65 22.90
C HIS A 224 5.30 -1.93 24.03
N ALA A 225 5.98 -1.07 24.78
CA ALA A 225 5.46 -0.38 25.95
C ALA A 225 5.39 1.16 25.81
N MET A 226 5.62 1.69 24.59
CA MET A 226 5.64 3.15 24.36
C MET A 226 4.26 3.79 24.44
N TYR A 227 3.22 3.02 24.15
CA TYR A 227 1.85 3.51 24.09
C TYR A 227 0.97 2.73 25.06
N LYS A 228 0.10 3.46 25.76
CA LYS A 228 -0.89 2.82 26.62
C LYS A 228 -2.12 2.45 25.78
N PRO A 229 -2.70 1.27 25.97
CA PRO A 229 -3.95 0.90 25.30
C PRO A 229 -5.07 1.93 25.49
N SER A 230 -5.16 2.55 26.68
CA SER A 230 -6.14 3.60 27.00
C SER A 230 -6.02 4.87 26.16
N ASP A 231 -4.85 5.13 25.58
CA ASP A 231 -4.58 6.34 24.80
C ASP A 231 -4.88 6.14 23.30
N MET A 232 -5.20 4.88 22.90
CA MET A 232 -5.51 4.57 21.52
C MET A 232 -6.94 4.93 21.17
N PRO A 233 -7.20 5.39 19.92
CA PRO A 233 -8.56 5.65 19.47
C PRO A 233 -9.43 4.39 19.57
N ALA A 234 -10.69 4.56 19.94
CA ALA A 234 -11.66 3.47 19.93
C ALA A 234 -11.87 2.96 18.50
N PRO A 235 -12.17 1.66 18.31
CA PRO A 235 -12.52 1.15 16.98
C PRO A 235 -13.85 1.72 16.49
N ILE A 236 -13.90 1.99 15.19
CA ILE A 236 -15.12 2.43 14.49
C ILE A 236 -15.90 1.17 14.14
N ARG A 237 -16.92 0.84 14.94
CA ARG A 237 -17.73 -0.37 14.73
C ARG A 237 -19.10 -0.26 15.40
N SER A 238 -20.08 -0.99 14.90
CA SER A 238 -21.40 -1.14 15.52
C SER A 238 -21.28 -1.83 16.91
N PRO A 239 -22.32 -1.81 17.76
CA PRO A 239 -22.30 -2.47 19.06
C PRO A 239 -22.02 -3.98 19.01
N ASN A 240 -22.37 -4.64 17.92
CA ASN A 240 -22.09 -6.06 17.69
C ASN A 240 -21.80 -6.31 16.21
N TRP A 241 -20.98 -7.32 15.92
CA TRP A 241 -20.57 -7.66 14.57
C TRP A 241 -21.70 -8.20 13.69
N GLN A 242 -22.77 -8.75 14.29
CA GLN A 242 -23.90 -9.32 13.58
C GLN A 242 -24.70 -8.23 12.84
N ASP A 243 -24.80 -7.04 13.40
CA ASP A 243 -25.48 -5.91 12.76
C ASP A 243 -24.73 -5.48 11.49
N GLU A 244 -23.39 -5.44 11.54
CA GLU A 244 -22.59 -5.15 10.36
C GLU A 244 -22.61 -6.29 9.34
N ALA A 245 -22.55 -7.54 9.81
CA ALA A 245 -22.64 -8.73 8.96
C ALA A 245 -23.93 -8.76 8.12
N ALA A 246 -25.03 -8.25 8.67
CA ALA A 246 -26.31 -8.21 7.97
C ALA A 246 -26.32 -7.22 6.77
N GLN A 247 -25.36 -6.31 6.70
CA GLN A 247 -25.28 -5.30 5.67
C GLN A 247 -24.97 -5.89 4.27
N HIS A 248 -24.10 -6.91 4.21
CA HIS A 248 -23.67 -7.48 2.93
C HIS A 248 -23.09 -8.91 3.07
N PRO A 249 -23.37 -9.84 2.13
CA PRO A 249 -22.87 -11.22 2.20
C PRO A 249 -21.34 -11.36 2.32
N LEU A 250 -20.58 -10.54 1.58
CA LEU A 250 -19.10 -10.53 1.67
C LEU A 250 -18.62 -10.11 3.06
N LEU A 251 -19.24 -9.09 3.66
CA LEU A 251 -18.89 -8.65 5.01
C LEU A 251 -19.20 -9.74 6.03
N GLN A 252 -20.37 -10.40 5.90
CA GLN A 252 -20.74 -11.55 6.74
C GLN A 252 -19.70 -12.67 6.65
N HIS A 253 -19.23 -12.99 5.44
CA HIS A 253 -18.18 -14.00 5.24
C HIS A 253 -16.90 -13.61 6.01
N TYR A 254 -16.37 -12.40 5.80
CA TYR A 254 -15.13 -11.98 6.47
C TYR A 254 -15.24 -11.93 7.99
N LEU A 255 -16.36 -11.45 8.53
CA LEU A 255 -16.57 -11.39 9.98
C LEU A 255 -16.61 -12.77 10.66
N ARG A 256 -16.94 -13.83 9.92
CA ARG A 256 -16.91 -15.23 10.40
C ARG A 256 -15.57 -15.91 10.18
N ASP A 257 -14.88 -15.59 9.08
CA ASP A 257 -13.80 -16.43 8.57
C ASP A 257 -12.39 -15.88 8.78
N ILE A 258 -12.21 -14.56 8.96
CA ILE A 258 -10.89 -14.01 9.28
C ILE A 258 -10.46 -14.52 10.66
N LYS A 259 -9.30 -15.20 10.71
CA LYS A 259 -8.80 -15.82 11.94
C LYS A 259 -7.80 -14.92 12.66
N GLN A 260 -7.89 -14.88 13.98
CA GLN A 260 -6.94 -14.17 14.84
C GLN A 260 -5.50 -14.66 14.64
N GLY A 261 -5.31 -15.95 14.38
CA GLY A 261 -4.00 -16.56 14.16
C GLY A 261 -3.21 -16.03 12.97
N SER A 262 -3.86 -15.30 12.05
CA SER A 262 -3.17 -14.57 10.97
C SER A 262 -2.48 -13.29 11.44
N PHE A 263 -2.78 -12.82 12.65
CA PHE A 263 -2.30 -11.54 13.21
C PHE A 263 -1.54 -11.70 14.52
N PHE A 264 -1.85 -12.75 15.26
CA PHE A 264 -1.26 -13.02 16.58
C PHE A 264 -0.82 -14.47 16.68
N HIS A 265 0.37 -14.68 17.23
CA HIS A 265 0.90 -16.03 17.38
C HIS A 265 0.01 -16.89 18.26
N GLY A 266 -0.31 -18.11 17.78
CA GLY A 266 -1.05 -19.11 18.53
C GLY A 266 -2.51 -18.76 18.86
N ALA A 267 -3.02 -17.61 18.37
CA ALA A 267 -4.40 -17.21 18.60
C ALA A 267 -5.39 -18.12 17.86
N GLY A 268 -6.52 -18.37 18.48
CA GLY A 268 -7.65 -19.11 17.90
C GLY A 268 -8.89 -18.22 17.76
N GLY A 269 -9.86 -18.70 16.96
CA GLY A 269 -11.14 -18.01 16.78
C GLY A 269 -11.16 -16.96 15.67
N ALA A 270 -12.34 -16.37 15.46
CA ALA A 270 -12.55 -15.32 14.49
C ALA A 270 -12.04 -13.97 15.01
N ALA A 271 -11.55 -13.11 14.11
CA ALA A 271 -11.08 -11.76 14.45
C ALA A 271 -12.20 -10.90 15.08
N SER A 272 -13.43 -11.07 14.61
CA SER A 272 -14.64 -10.38 15.13
C SER A 272 -14.98 -10.72 16.59
N THR A 273 -14.30 -11.70 17.20
CA THR A 273 -14.52 -12.07 18.62
C THR A 273 -13.50 -11.44 19.57
N LEU A 274 -12.58 -10.60 19.06
CA LEU A 274 -11.66 -9.86 19.91
C LEU A 274 -12.42 -8.85 20.79
N ASP A 275 -12.12 -8.88 22.09
CA ASP A 275 -12.67 -7.91 23.02
C ASP A 275 -12.01 -6.51 22.86
N GLU A 276 -12.61 -5.52 23.47
CA GLU A 276 -12.16 -4.14 23.36
C GLU A 276 -10.76 -3.93 23.94
N ALA A 277 -10.42 -4.59 25.04
CA ALA A 277 -9.11 -4.50 25.66
C ALA A 277 -8.02 -5.04 24.71
N SER A 278 -8.27 -6.17 24.06
CA SER A 278 -7.38 -6.74 23.02
C SER A 278 -7.22 -5.81 21.82
N ILE A 279 -8.30 -5.19 21.35
CA ILE A 279 -8.21 -4.21 20.24
C ILE A 279 -7.35 -3.00 20.62
N HIS A 280 -7.55 -2.44 21.81
CA HIS A 280 -6.75 -1.31 22.27
C HIS A 280 -5.27 -1.68 22.45
N GLN A 281 -4.98 -2.88 23.00
CA GLN A 281 -3.59 -3.37 23.11
C GLN A 281 -2.96 -3.58 21.72
N MET A 282 -3.68 -4.19 20.79
CA MET A 282 -3.22 -4.35 19.41
C MET A 282 -2.87 -3.00 18.77
N ARG A 283 -3.74 -1.98 18.91
CA ARG A 283 -3.50 -0.63 18.39
C ARG A 283 -2.27 0.03 19.03
N ALA A 284 -2.06 -0.16 20.33
CA ALA A 284 -0.87 0.29 21.02
C ALA A 284 0.40 -0.37 20.49
N THR A 285 0.36 -1.68 20.26
CA THR A 285 1.46 -2.43 19.63
C THR A 285 1.73 -1.97 18.20
N TYR A 286 0.69 -1.75 17.41
CA TYR A 286 0.79 -1.22 16.04
C TYR A 286 1.43 0.18 16.02
N ALA A 287 1.05 1.07 16.95
CA ALA A 287 1.67 2.37 17.13
C ALA A 287 3.17 2.26 17.50
N GLY A 288 3.52 1.28 18.32
CA GLY A 288 4.92 0.97 18.65
C GLY A 288 5.73 0.53 17.44
N LEU A 289 5.18 -0.36 16.61
CA LEU A 289 5.82 -0.80 15.35
C LEU A 289 6.02 0.37 14.37
N ILE A 290 5.07 1.28 14.30
CA ILE A 290 5.18 2.52 13.51
C ILE A 290 6.35 3.38 14.00
N THR A 291 6.48 3.57 15.32
CA THR A 291 7.57 4.38 15.90
C THR A 291 8.93 3.71 15.68
N GLU A 292 9.01 2.39 15.70
CA GLU A 292 10.23 1.65 15.32
C GLU A 292 10.66 1.97 13.88
N VAL A 293 9.72 1.96 12.94
CA VAL A 293 10.00 2.33 11.54
C VAL A 293 10.42 3.78 11.43
N ASP A 294 9.78 4.70 12.17
CA ASP A 294 10.14 6.12 12.16
C ASP A 294 11.58 6.34 12.65
N ASP A 295 12.01 5.67 13.72
CA ASP A 295 13.39 5.73 14.22
C ASP A 295 14.38 5.19 13.17
N CYS A 296 14.03 4.14 12.47
CA CYS A 296 14.79 3.60 11.33
C CYS A 296 14.90 4.62 10.18
N LEU A 297 13.81 5.30 9.83
CA LEU A 297 13.81 6.39 8.85
C LEU A 297 14.72 7.53 9.28
N GLY A 298 14.72 7.88 10.58
CA GLY A 298 15.60 8.89 11.15
C GLY A 298 17.08 8.65 10.87
N ARG A 299 17.52 7.39 10.93
CA ARG A 299 18.90 6.99 10.61
C ARG A 299 19.23 7.21 9.13
N VAL A 300 18.31 6.87 8.23
CA VAL A 300 18.48 7.10 6.78
C VAL A 300 18.51 8.60 6.48
N PHE A 301 17.58 9.37 7.07
CA PHE A 301 17.49 10.81 6.87
C PHE A 301 18.71 11.57 7.43
N ALA A 302 19.22 11.16 8.60
CA ALA A 302 20.45 11.70 9.16
C ALA A 302 21.64 11.48 8.21
N TRP A 303 21.78 10.27 7.66
CA TRP A 303 22.83 9.99 6.70
C TRP A 303 22.73 10.89 5.45
N LEU A 304 21.54 11.05 4.88
CA LEU A 304 21.34 11.93 3.71
C LEU A 304 21.76 13.37 4.00
N GLN A 305 21.51 13.88 5.22
CA GLN A 305 21.90 15.22 5.63
C GLN A 305 23.40 15.35 5.84
N GLU A 306 24.00 14.45 6.61
CA GLU A 306 25.43 14.45 6.93
C GLU A 306 26.30 14.35 5.68
N ASN A 307 25.76 13.75 4.60
CA ASN A 307 26.46 13.59 3.34
C ASN A 307 26.03 14.61 2.25
N GLY A 308 25.19 15.60 2.60
CA GLY A 308 24.75 16.65 1.66
C GLY A 308 23.82 16.15 0.55
N GLU A 309 23.21 14.99 0.73
CA GLU A 309 22.32 14.36 -0.27
C GLU A 309 20.84 14.74 -0.06
N TRP A 310 20.48 15.28 1.11
CA TRP A 310 19.08 15.55 1.50
C TRP A 310 18.36 16.48 0.53
N ASP A 311 18.98 17.61 0.16
CA ASP A 311 18.37 18.61 -0.71
C ASP A 311 18.39 18.24 -2.20
N ASN A 312 19.15 17.20 -2.56
CA ASN A 312 19.25 16.66 -3.91
C ASN A 312 18.47 15.36 -4.10
N THR A 313 17.71 14.94 -3.09
CA THR A 313 16.94 13.70 -3.09
C THR A 313 15.44 14.00 -3.06
N MET A 314 14.71 13.49 -4.05
CA MET A 314 13.27 13.36 -3.98
C MET A 314 12.94 12.21 -3.03
N ILE A 315 12.12 12.47 -2.01
CA ILE A 315 11.68 11.46 -1.05
C ILE A 315 10.17 11.30 -1.17
N ILE A 316 9.73 10.08 -1.43
CA ILE A 316 8.33 9.69 -1.43
C ILE A 316 8.14 8.66 -0.33
N PHE A 317 7.27 8.95 0.63
CA PHE A 317 6.85 8.05 1.69
C PHE A 317 5.40 7.63 1.45
N THR A 318 5.13 6.33 1.38
CA THR A 318 3.78 5.78 1.21
C THR A 318 3.69 4.38 1.83
N SER A 319 2.49 3.82 1.82
CA SER A 319 2.21 2.42 2.14
C SER A 319 1.67 1.70 0.92
N ASP A 320 1.68 0.38 0.92
CA ASP A 320 1.00 -0.42 -0.11
C ASP A 320 -0.51 -0.52 0.14
N HIS A 321 -0.95 -0.67 1.37
CA HIS A 321 -2.35 -0.66 1.81
C HIS A 321 -2.46 -0.29 3.30
N GLY A 322 -3.69 -0.13 3.78
CA GLY A 322 -4.00 0.08 5.19
C GLY A 322 -4.24 -1.21 5.96
N GLU A 323 -4.96 -1.10 7.07
CA GLU A 323 -5.29 -2.17 8.02
C GLU A 323 -6.59 -1.83 8.75
N GLN A 324 -7.48 -2.79 8.94
CA GLN A 324 -8.75 -2.56 9.64
C GLN A 324 -8.59 -2.31 11.15
N LEU A 325 -7.64 -2.93 11.81
CA LEU A 325 -7.33 -2.73 13.25
C LEU A 325 -8.56 -2.79 14.18
N GLY A 326 -9.54 -3.65 13.86
CA GLY A 326 -10.78 -3.81 14.62
C GLY A 326 -11.91 -2.85 14.22
N ASP A 327 -11.70 -1.93 13.31
CA ASP A 327 -12.78 -1.17 12.69
C ASP A 327 -13.68 -2.12 11.91
N HIS A 328 -14.98 -1.89 11.93
CA HIS A 328 -15.97 -2.80 11.35
C HIS A 328 -15.82 -4.25 11.80
N TRP A 329 -15.29 -4.50 13.01
CA TRP A 329 -14.99 -5.83 13.53
C TRP A 329 -14.00 -6.65 12.71
N LEU A 330 -13.28 -6.00 11.78
CA LEU A 330 -12.34 -6.61 10.85
C LEU A 330 -10.88 -6.43 11.28
N LEU A 331 -10.05 -7.34 10.83
CA LEU A 331 -8.59 -7.22 10.79
C LEU A 331 -8.10 -7.45 9.37
N GLY A 332 -6.91 -6.93 9.06
CA GLY A 332 -6.28 -7.07 7.75
C GLY A 332 -6.77 -6.03 6.74
N LYS A 333 -6.57 -6.36 5.48
CA LYS A 333 -6.80 -5.51 4.31
C LYS A 333 -7.81 -6.17 3.39
N VAL A 334 -9.08 -6.05 3.75
CA VAL A 334 -10.19 -6.73 3.03
C VAL A 334 -11.35 -5.78 2.81
N GLY A 335 -12.27 -6.20 1.95
CA GLY A 335 -13.53 -5.50 1.76
C GLY A 335 -13.41 -4.24 0.92
N TYR A 336 -14.06 -3.18 1.38
CA TYR A 336 -14.26 -1.94 0.64
C TYR A 336 -14.13 -0.68 1.51
N PHE A 337 -13.82 -0.84 2.80
CA PHE A 337 -13.72 0.27 3.76
C PHE A 337 -12.42 1.07 3.58
N ASP A 338 -12.49 2.35 3.95
CA ASP A 338 -11.39 3.29 3.80
C ASP A 338 -10.11 2.83 4.54
N GLU A 339 -10.26 2.14 5.65
CA GLU A 339 -9.19 1.64 6.51
C GLU A 339 -8.22 0.70 5.79
N SER A 340 -8.71 -0.07 4.81
CA SER A 340 -7.88 -0.92 3.95
C SER A 340 -7.21 -0.14 2.82
N PHE A 341 -7.81 0.96 2.34
CA PHE A 341 -7.41 1.62 1.09
C PHE A 341 -6.78 3.00 1.28
N ARG A 342 -7.14 3.76 2.34
CA ARG A 342 -6.51 5.05 2.62
C ARG A 342 -5.13 4.85 3.24
N ILE A 343 -4.11 5.34 2.54
CA ILE A 343 -2.71 5.18 2.89
C ILE A 343 -2.02 6.55 2.98
N PRO A 344 -0.93 6.67 3.75
CA PRO A 344 -0.15 7.90 3.77
C PRO A 344 0.52 8.15 2.42
N LEU A 345 0.62 9.41 2.04
CA LEU A 345 1.53 9.86 0.99
C LEU A 345 2.15 11.19 1.40
N VAL A 346 3.47 11.22 1.43
CA VAL A 346 4.26 12.45 1.61
C VAL A 346 5.28 12.53 0.49
N VAL A 347 5.36 13.67 -0.18
CA VAL A 347 6.34 13.90 -1.26
C VAL A 347 7.16 15.13 -0.93
N LYS A 348 8.47 14.95 -0.74
CA LYS A 348 9.47 16.00 -0.71
C LYS A 348 10.24 15.94 -2.02
N ASP A 349 10.14 16.99 -2.85
CA ASP A 349 10.90 17.06 -4.09
C ASP A 349 12.17 17.89 -3.91
N ALA A 350 13.23 17.48 -4.59
CA ALA A 350 14.49 18.19 -4.60
C ALA A 350 14.36 19.54 -5.33
N GLY A 351 14.55 20.63 -4.59
CA GLY A 351 14.51 21.98 -5.16
C GLY A 351 13.11 22.55 -5.42
N ARG A 352 12.04 21.88 -4.96
CA ARG A 352 10.66 22.38 -5.00
C ARG A 352 10.10 22.51 -3.58
N ASN A 353 10.15 23.70 -3.00
CA ASN A 353 9.71 23.95 -1.63
C ASN A 353 8.52 24.92 -1.52
N THR A 354 7.85 25.21 -2.63
CA THR A 354 6.79 26.25 -2.68
C THR A 354 5.62 25.94 -1.75
N ARG A 355 5.36 24.66 -1.48
CA ARG A 355 4.28 24.19 -0.63
C ARG A 355 4.75 23.29 0.51
N ALA A 356 5.98 23.46 1.00
CA ALA A 356 6.50 22.71 2.14
C ALA A 356 5.58 22.85 3.36
N GLY A 357 5.25 21.71 4.00
CA GLY A 357 4.33 21.64 5.14
C GLY A 357 2.84 21.70 4.77
N ALA A 358 2.49 21.82 3.49
CA ALA A 358 1.09 21.85 3.09
C ALA A 358 0.44 20.46 3.16
N ILE A 359 -0.86 20.48 3.50
CA ILE A 359 -1.74 19.31 3.34
C ILE A 359 -2.57 19.51 2.08
N GLU A 360 -2.33 18.66 1.08
CA GLU A 360 -3.09 18.65 -0.17
C GLU A 360 -4.36 17.82 -0.02
N GLY A 361 -5.51 18.41 -0.36
CA GLY A 361 -6.84 17.78 -0.28
C GLY A 361 -7.31 17.12 -1.58
N ALA A 362 -6.59 17.27 -2.68
CA ALA A 362 -6.96 16.62 -3.94
C ALA A 362 -6.92 15.10 -3.83
N PHE A 363 -7.80 14.44 -4.57
CA PHE A 363 -7.79 12.97 -4.65
C PHE A 363 -6.58 12.48 -5.42
N THR A 364 -5.81 11.58 -4.80
CA THR A 364 -4.63 10.95 -5.38
C THR A 364 -4.65 9.45 -5.18
N GLU A 365 -4.00 8.73 -6.04
CA GLU A 365 -4.04 7.27 -6.11
C GLU A 365 -2.62 6.70 -6.24
N SER A 366 -2.38 5.47 -5.77
CA SER A 366 -1.04 4.86 -5.81
C SER A 366 -0.46 4.74 -7.22
N VAL A 367 -1.31 4.60 -8.23
CA VAL A 367 -0.89 4.61 -9.65
C VAL A 367 -0.23 5.92 -10.10
N ASP A 368 -0.36 7.01 -9.32
CA ASP A 368 0.23 8.33 -9.62
C ASP A 368 1.73 8.39 -9.28
N VAL A 369 2.23 7.49 -8.45
CA VAL A 369 3.62 7.52 -7.96
C VAL A 369 4.62 7.28 -9.08
N MET A 370 4.39 6.26 -9.91
CA MET A 370 5.29 5.96 -11.04
C MET A 370 5.43 7.13 -12.02
N PRO A 371 4.34 7.73 -12.58
CA PRO A 371 4.47 8.88 -13.47
C PRO A 371 5.12 10.08 -12.79
N THR A 372 4.89 10.30 -11.50
CA THR A 372 5.52 11.38 -10.72
C THR A 372 7.04 11.25 -10.69
N ILE A 373 7.54 10.06 -10.35
CA ILE A 373 8.98 9.79 -10.29
C ILE A 373 9.63 9.96 -11.67
N LEU A 374 9.02 9.39 -12.71
CA LEU A 374 9.57 9.47 -14.07
C LEU A 374 9.65 10.92 -14.55
N GLU A 375 8.58 11.71 -14.38
CA GLU A 375 8.56 13.11 -14.77
C GLU A 375 9.56 13.96 -13.97
N ALA A 376 9.69 13.72 -12.65
CA ALA A 376 10.66 14.39 -11.79
C ALA A 376 12.11 14.17 -12.27
N LEU A 377 12.38 13.01 -12.86
CA LEU A 377 13.70 12.65 -13.40
C LEU A 377 13.88 13.02 -14.91
N GLY A 378 12.92 13.74 -15.50
CA GLY A 378 12.95 14.15 -16.90
C GLY A 378 12.57 13.04 -17.89
N GLY A 379 12.04 11.92 -17.41
CA GLY A 379 11.46 10.86 -18.23
C GLY A 379 9.97 11.11 -18.54
N ALA A 380 9.38 10.23 -19.33
CA ALA A 380 7.96 10.26 -19.63
C ALA A 380 7.27 9.02 -19.06
N ALA A 381 6.07 9.20 -18.52
CA ALA A 381 5.24 8.07 -18.14
C ALA A 381 4.83 7.26 -19.39
N PRO A 382 4.74 5.92 -19.30
CA PRO A 382 4.19 5.11 -20.38
C PRO A 382 2.75 5.55 -20.70
N ARG A 383 2.40 5.53 -21.99
CA ARG A 383 1.07 6.01 -22.45
C ARG A 383 -0.11 5.20 -21.90
N ASN A 384 0.12 3.95 -21.58
CA ASN A 384 -0.89 3.08 -20.98
C ASN A 384 -0.98 3.25 -19.45
N ALA A 385 -0.14 4.08 -18.82
CA ALA A 385 -0.29 4.39 -17.40
C ALA A 385 -1.66 5.01 -17.11
N ASP A 386 -2.29 4.57 -16.04
CA ASP A 386 -3.59 5.08 -15.58
C ASP A 386 -3.44 6.26 -14.62
N GLY A 387 -2.28 6.38 -13.98
CA GLY A 387 -1.95 7.45 -13.05
C GLY A 387 -1.59 8.77 -13.73
N ARG A 388 -1.54 9.83 -12.91
CA ARG A 388 -1.13 11.19 -13.30
C ARG A 388 0.03 11.64 -12.41
N SER A 389 0.96 12.42 -12.95
CA SER A 389 2.02 13.02 -12.14
C SER A 389 1.45 13.95 -11.07
N LEU A 390 1.98 13.82 -9.86
CA LEU A 390 1.65 14.67 -8.71
C LEU A 390 2.46 15.97 -8.68
N LEU A 391 3.45 16.14 -9.57
CA LEU A 391 4.32 17.33 -9.57
C LEU A 391 3.55 18.66 -9.62
N PRO A 392 2.46 18.82 -10.39
CA PRO A 392 1.65 20.04 -10.34
C PRO A 392 1.09 20.36 -8.95
N LEU A 393 0.77 19.34 -8.15
CA LEU A 393 0.23 19.49 -6.80
C LEU A 393 1.31 19.87 -5.76
N LEU A 394 2.58 19.70 -6.09
CA LEU A 394 3.69 20.13 -5.24
C LEU A 394 3.97 21.64 -5.38
N ASP A 395 3.62 22.23 -6.51
CA ASP A 395 3.86 23.64 -6.80
C ASP A 395 2.63 24.51 -6.56
N HIS A 396 1.44 23.99 -6.87
CA HIS A 396 0.18 24.75 -6.91
C HIS A 396 -0.99 23.93 -6.35
N ALA A 397 -2.12 24.60 -6.14
CA ALA A 397 -3.39 23.90 -5.92
C ALA A 397 -3.76 23.02 -7.12
N ALA A 398 -4.59 22.02 -6.90
CA ALA A 398 -5.00 21.08 -7.93
C ALA A 398 -5.55 21.79 -9.19
N PRO A 399 -5.10 21.40 -10.39
CA PRO A 399 -5.66 21.90 -11.64
C PRO A 399 -7.18 21.66 -11.71
N LYS A 400 -7.91 22.50 -12.44
CA LYS A 400 -9.39 22.39 -12.57
C LYS A 400 -9.85 21.05 -13.17
N ASP A 401 -9.01 20.43 -13.98
CA ASP A 401 -9.25 19.12 -14.62
C ASP A 401 -8.67 17.95 -13.81
N TRP A 402 -8.30 18.21 -12.55
CA TRP A 402 -7.87 17.12 -11.66
C TRP A 402 -9.05 16.17 -11.38
N ARG A 403 -8.74 14.93 -10.95
CA ARG A 403 -9.78 13.93 -10.67
C ARG A 403 -10.72 14.39 -9.56
N ASP A 404 -12.00 14.14 -9.75
CA ASP A 404 -13.09 14.41 -8.82
C ASP A 404 -13.60 13.15 -8.09
N LEU A 405 -13.04 11.99 -8.44
CA LEU A 405 -13.37 10.68 -7.90
C LEU A 405 -12.12 9.88 -7.58
N LEU A 406 -12.14 9.15 -6.48
CA LEU A 406 -11.25 8.02 -6.22
C LEU A 406 -11.79 6.76 -6.90
N PHE A 407 -10.89 5.92 -7.39
CA PHE A 407 -11.22 4.63 -7.96
C PHE A 407 -10.26 3.56 -7.45
N TYR A 408 -10.81 2.50 -6.88
CA TYR A 408 -10.05 1.34 -6.46
C TYR A 408 -10.85 0.06 -6.64
N GLU A 409 -10.16 -1.07 -6.67
CA GLU A 409 -10.71 -2.37 -6.99
C GLU A 409 -10.24 -3.39 -5.96
N TYR A 410 -11.00 -4.43 -5.77
CA TYR A 410 -10.58 -5.59 -4.99
C TYR A 410 -11.11 -6.86 -5.65
N ASP A 411 -10.20 -7.78 -5.92
CA ASP A 411 -10.52 -9.14 -6.33
C ASP A 411 -10.36 -10.03 -5.09
N PHE A 412 -11.48 -10.52 -4.59
CA PHE A 412 -11.53 -11.27 -3.34
C PHE A 412 -11.54 -12.79 -3.54
N ARG A 413 -11.14 -13.26 -4.73
CA ARG A 413 -10.93 -14.69 -4.97
C ARG A 413 -9.86 -15.27 -4.04
N ASP A 414 -10.04 -16.49 -3.61
CA ASP A 414 -9.02 -17.24 -2.87
C ASP A 414 -8.40 -18.32 -3.77
N VAL A 415 -7.23 -18.00 -4.33
CA VAL A 415 -6.53 -18.87 -5.27
C VAL A 415 -5.96 -20.16 -4.65
N HIS A 416 -6.04 -20.30 -3.31
CA HIS A 416 -5.51 -21.46 -2.59
C HIS A 416 -6.61 -22.42 -2.16
N TYR A 417 -7.71 -21.91 -1.59
CA TYR A 417 -8.73 -22.73 -0.90
C TYR A 417 -10.14 -22.47 -1.40
N SER A 418 -10.36 -21.46 -2.25
CA SER A 418 -11.68 -21.06 -2.78
C SER A 418 -12.73 -20.85 -1.67
N GLN A 419 -12.32 -20.26 -0.54
CA GLN A 419 -13.21 -20.08 0.62
C GLN A 419 -14.36 -19.08 0.34
N PRO A 420 -14.11 -17.85 -0.17
CA PRO A 420 -15.18 -16.91 -0.50
C PRO A 420 -16.09 -17.46 -1.61
N GLU A 421 -15.53 -18.09 -2.66
CA GLU A 421 -16.27 -18.67 -3.76
C GLU A 421 -17.28 -19.70 -3.25
N THR A 422 -16.81 -20.63 -2.40
CA THR A 422 -17.65 -21.68 -1.81
C THR A 422 -18.72 -21.10 -0.89
N ALA A 423 -18.33 -20.17 -0.01
CA ALA A 423 -19.23 -19.59 0.98
C ALA A 423 -20.33 -18.71 0.35
N LEU A 424 -20.03 -18.04 -0.75
CA LEU A 424 -20.92 -17.10 -1.43
C LEU A 424 -21.61 -17.69 -2.67
N GLY A 425 -21.24 -18.91 -3.08
CA GLY A 425 -21.79 -19.57 -4.27
C GLY A 425 -21.35 -18.88 -5.58
N LEU A 426 -20.12 -18.36 -5.62
CA LEU A 426 -19.57 -17.62 -6.75
C LEU A 426 -18.53 -18.43 -7.52
N SER A 427 -18.38 -18.13 -8.80
CA SER A 427 -17.20 -18.51 -9.53
C SER A 427 -16.03 -17.55 -9.20
N MET A 428 -14.81 -17.99 -9.48
CA MET A 428 -13.61 -17.19 -9.23
C MET A 428 -13.66 -15.81 -9.95
N ASP A 429 -14.22 -15.75 -11.17
CA ASP A 429 -14.30 -14.52 -11.95
C ASP A 429 -15.42 -13.57 -11.48
N GLU A 430 -16.31 -14.03 -10.61
CA GLU A 430 -17.35 -13.24 -9.97
C GLU A 430 -16.89 -12.61 -8.64
N CYS A 431 -15.73 -13.01 -8.11
CA CYS A 431 -15.18 -12.51 -6.86
C CYS A 431 -14.45 -11.17 -7.02
N ALA A 432 -15.12 -10.18 -7.60
CA ALA A 432 -14.52 -8.87 -7.84
C ALA A 432 -15.48 -7.73 -7.49
N LEU A 433 -14.89 -6.63 -7.01
CA LEU A 433 -15.60 -5.37 -6.78
C LEU A 433 -14.78 -4.18 -7.28
N CYS A 434 -15.46 -3.07 -7.56
CA CYS A 434 -14.82 -1.77 -7.75
C CYS A 434 -15.57 -0.69 -6.98
N VAL A 435 -14.83 0.32 -6.56
CA VAL A 435 -15.35 1.46 -5.78
C VAL A 435 -15.11 2.75 -6.53
N VAL A 436 -16.12 3.60 -6.55
CA VAL A 436 -16.01 5.03 -6.87
C VAL A 436 -16.49 5.84 -5.69
N GLN A 437 -15.67 6.82 -5.30
CA GLN A 437 -15.91 7.63 -4.11
C GLN A 437 -15.55 9.10 -4.37
N ASP A 438 -16.41 10.00 -3.94
CA ASP A 438 -16.07 11.43 -3.81
C ASP A 438 -16.25 11.90 -2.36
N THR A 439 -16.32 13.19 -2.11
CA THR A 439 -16.50 13.77 -0.77
C THR A 439 -17.89 13.56 -0.20
N ASN A 440 -18.86 13.14 -1.00
CA ASN A 440 -20.25 13.03 -0.61
C ASN A 440 -20.74 11.60 -0.52
N PHE A 441 -20.33 10.76 -1.50
CA PHE A 441 -20.88 9.42 -1.66
C PHE A 441 -19.80 8.41 -2.03
N LYS A 442 -20.05 7.18 -1.64
CA LYS A 442 -19.27 6.00 -2.02
C LYS A 442 -20.21 4.94 -2.59
N TYR A 443 -19.86 4.41 -3.74
CA TYR A 443 -20.55 3.33 -4.42
C TYR A 443 -19.62 2.14 -4.61
N VAL A 444 -20.07 0.97 -4.19
CA VAL A 444 -19.35 -0.30 -4.38
C VAL A 444 -20.14 -1.15 -5.35
N HIS A 445 -19.53 -1.47 -6.48
CA HIS A 445 -20.07 -2.38 -7.47
C HIS A 445 -19.42 -3.75 -7.35
N PHE A 446 -20.21 -4.78 -7.25
CA PHE A 446 -19.76 -6.17 -7.26
C PHE A 446 -20.07 -6.82 -8.59
N ALA A 447 -19.24 -7.76 -9.03
CA ALA A 447 -19.48 -8.50 -10.27
C ALA A 447 -20.76 -9.37 -10.18
N ALA A 448 -21.05 -9.94 -9.00
CA ALA A 448 -22.19 -10.86 -8.82
C ALA A 448 -22.91 -10.73 -7.47
N LEU A 449 -22.53 -9.80 -6.60
CA LEU A 449 -23.21 -9.54 -5.33
C LEU A 449 -23.97 -8.20 -5.39
N PRO A 450 -24.94 -7.96 -4.47
CA PRO A 450 -25.65 -6.69 -4.39
C PRO A 450 -24.72 -5.49 -4.22
N PRO A 451 -25.03 -4.31 -4.80
CA PRO A 451 -24.22 -3.13 -4.62
C PRO A 451 -24.35 -2.54 -3.22
N LEU A 452 -23.37 -1.69 -2.85
CA LEU A 452 -23.44 -0.84 -1.67
C LEU A 452 -23.39 0.63 -2.06
N PHE A 453 -24.12 1.47 -1.31
CA PHE A 453 -24.09 2.91 -1.48
C PHE A 453 -24.14 3.62 -0.12
N PHE A 454 -23.23 4.57 0.09
CA PHE A 454 -23.11 5.29 1.36
C PHE A 454 -23.13 6.81 1.14
N ASP A 455 -23.90 7.52 1.98
CA ASP A 455 -23.87 8.98 2.09
C ASP A 455 -22.81 9.38 3.14
N LEU A 456 -21.60 9.71 2.70
CA LEU A 456 -20.45 9.96 3.58
C LEU A 456 -20.58 11.23 4.44
N LYS A 457 -21.54 12.12 4.13
CA LYS A 457 -21.83 13.29 4.98
C LYS A 457 -22.71 12.94 6.18
N ARG A 458 -23.61 11.98 6.01
CA ARG A 458 -24.55 11.54 7.05
C ARG A 458 -24.03 10.35 7.82
N ASP A 459 -23.30 9.49 7.13
CA ASP A 459 -22.71 8.24 7.63
C ASP A 459 -21.25 8.12 7.16
N PRO A 460 -20.33 8.91 7.73
CA PRO A 460 -18.91 8.87 7.34
C PRO A 460 -18.25 7.51 7.63
N HIS A 461 -18.86 6.70 8.47
CA HIS A 461 -18.37 5.39 8.86
C HIS A 461 -19.03 4.22 8.12
N GLN A 462 -19.92 4.48 7.16
CA GLN A 462 -20.44 3.48 6.22
C GLN A 462 -21.20 2.32 6.91
N PHE A 463 -22.00 2.64 7.94
CA PHE A 463 -22.82 1.66 8.65
C PHE A 463 -24.14 1.33 7.95
N THR A 464 -24.62 2.20 7.06
CA THR A 464 -25.95 2.08 6.44
C THR A 464 -25.83 1.99 4.93
N ASN A 465 -26.13 0.81 4.37
CA ASN A 465 -26.24 0.64 2.93
C ASN A 465 -27.54 1.26 2.40
N LEU A 466 -27.42 2.25 1.52
CA LEU A 466 -28.54 3.00 0.90
C LEU A 466 -28.80 2.58 -0.56
N ALA A 467 -28.20 1.48 -1.03
CA ALA A 467 -28.30 1.10 -2.45
C ALA A 467 -29.72 0.77 -2.90
N GLU A 468 -30.57 0.29 -1.98
CA GLU A 468 -31.98 -0.05 -2.26
C GLU A 468 -32.96 1.03 -1.77
N ASP A 469 -32.51 2.11 -1.13
CA ASP A 469 -33.37 3.21 -0.70
C ASP A 469 -33.86 4.02 -1.91
N PRO A 470 -35.18 4.10 -2.14
CA PRO A 470 -35.74 4.84 -3.28
C PRO A 470 -35.31 6.31 -3.34
N VAL A 471 -35.01 6.94 -2.21
CA VAL A 471 -34.57 8.34 -2.14
C VAL A 471 -33.22 8.51 -2.84
N TYR A 472 -32.37 7.48 -2.80
CA TYR A 472 -31.05 7.49 -3.40
C TYR A 472 -30.96 6.83 -4.78
N ALA A 473 -32.04 6.26 -5.31
CA ALA A 473 -32.04 5.50 -6.57
C ALA A 473 -31.39 6.25 -7.75
N ALA A 474 -31.66 7.56 -7.89
CA ALA A 474 -31.04 8.38 -8.93
C ALA A 474 -29.52 8.53 -8.73
N ARG A 475 -29.06 8.66 -7.48
CA ARG A 475 -27.65 8.75 -7.15
C ARG A 475 -26.93 7.42 -7.34
N VAL A 476 -27.52 6.32 -6.91
CA VAL A 476 -26.99 4.97 -7.16
C VAL A 476 -26.75 4.75 -8.64
N LYS A 477 -27.74 5.08 -9.50
CA LYS A 477 -27.62 5.01 -10.96
C LYS A 477 -26.48 5.90 -11.49
N GLU A 478 -26.37 7.15 -11.01
CA GLU A 478 -25.31 8.08 -11.38
C GLU A 478 -23.92 7.49 -11.10
N TYR A 479 -23.71 6.97 -9.87
CA TYR A 479 -22.41 6.43 -9.47
C TYR A 479 -22.09 5.09 -10.17
N ALA A 480 -23.08 4.26 -10.44
CA ALA A 480 -22.91 3.09 -11.28
C ALA A 480 -22.44 3.47 -12.71
N GLN A 481 -23.00 4.54 -13.29
CA GLN A 481 -22.53 5.08 -14.57
C GLN A 481 -21.12 5.66 -14.48
N LYS A 482 -20.77 6.35 -13.39
CA LYS A 482 -19.40 6.85 -13.15
C LYS A 482 -18.40 5.70 -13.09
N ALA A 483 -18.74 4.61 -12.38
CA ALA A 483 -17.90 3.41 -12.29
C ALA A 483 -17.68 2.77 -13.66
N LEU A 484 -18.75 2.55 -14.43
CA LEU A 484 -18.68 2.01 -15.79
C LEU A 484 -17.86 2.92 -16.71
N SER A 485 -18.09 4.22 -16.69
CA SER A 485 -17.38 5.20 -17.49
C SER A 485 -15.88 5.26 -17.12
N LYS A 486 -15.53 5.10 -15.84
CA LYS A 486 -14.14 5.02 -15.38
C LYS A 486 -13.47 3.79 -15.97
N ARG A 487 -14.10 2.61 -15.85
CA ARG A 487 -13.57 1.37 -16.42
C ARG A 487 -13.39 1.45 -17.94
N MET A 488 -14.38 1.98 -18.67
CA MET A 488 -14.28 2.14 -20.14
C MET A 488 -13.14 3.08 -20.57
N ARG A 489 -12.96 4.20 -19.86
CA ARG A 489 -11.90 5.17 -20.17
C ARG A 489 -10.49 4.65 -19.87
N HIS A 490 -10.37 3.76 -18.89
CA HIS A 490 -9.11 3.17 -18.46
C HIS A 490 -8.96 1.70 -18.89
N ALA A 491 -9.86 1.19 -19.76
CA ALA A 491 -9.64 -0.12 -20.37
C ALA A 491 -8.27 -0.18 -21.06
N GLU A 492 -7.70 -1.37 -21.13
CA GLU A 492 -6.38 -1.61 -21.72
C GLU A 492 -6.24 -0.92 -23.07
N LYS A 493 -5.16 -0.14 -23.26
CA LYS A 493 -4.98 0.77 -24.41
C LYS A 493 -3.56 0.76 -25.01
N THR A 494 -2.79 -0.28 -24.73
CA THR A 494 -1.37 -0.35 -25.11
C THR A 494 -1.13 -0.10 -26.60
N LEU A 495 -2.00 -0.62 -27.50
CA LEU A 495 -1.84 -0.47 -28.94
C LEU A 495 -2.89 0.45 -29.60
N THR A 496 -3.78 1.07 -28.84
CA THR A 496 -4.89 1.84 -29.40
C THR A 496 -4.47 3.15 -30.08
N HIS A 497 -3.20 3.53 -29.96
CA HIS A 497 -2.64 4.74 -30.55
C HIS A 497 -1.91 4.49 -31.86
N TYR A 498 -1.73 3.24 -32.26
CA TYR A 498 -1.06 2.89 -33.49
C TYR A 498 -2.05 2.64 -34.62
N ARG A 499 -1.67 2.99 -35.84
CA ARG A 499 -2.38 2.63 -37.06
C ARG A 499 -1.40 2.18 -38.15
N ALA A 500 -1.80 1.21 -38.92
CA ALA A 500 -1.09 0.86 -40.13
C ALA A 500 -1.47 1.84 -41.27
N THR A 501 -0.47 2.29 -42.02
CA THR A 501 -0.66 3.12 -43.22
C THR A 501 0.14 2.54 -44.36
N PRO A 502 -0.09 2.97 -45.62
CA PRO A 502 0.74 2.55 -46.75
C PRO A 502 2.23 2.87 -46.58
N GLN A 503 2.57 3.83 -45.71
CA GLN A 503 3.92 4.23 -45.38
C GLN A 503 4.52 3.47 -44.19
N GLY A 504 3.77 2.61 -43.56
CA GLY A 504 4.17 1.81 -42.38
C GLY A 504 3.32 2.11 -41.14
N LEU A 505 3.82 1.69 -39.99
CA LEU A 505 3.17 1.92 -38.71
C LEU A 505 3.36 3.36 -38.25
N GLU A 506 2.26 4.06 -38.02
CA GLU A 506 2.25 5.40 -37.46
C GLU A 506 1.70 5.40 -36.05
N GLU A 507 2.38 6.10 -35.14
CA GLU A 507 1.85 6.41 -33.82
C GLU A 507 1.03 7.70 -33.87
N ARG A 508 -0.26 7.62 -33.53
CA ARG A 508 -1.13 8.79 -33.49
C ARG A 508 -0.93 9.53 -32.18
N ILE A 509 -0.17 10.61 -32.22
CA ILE A 509 -0.08 11.56 -31.11
C ILE A 509 -1.35 12.42 -31.12
N LEU A 510 -2.31 12.08 -30.26
CA LEU A 510 -3.39 13.03 -30.00
C LEU A 510 -2.83 14.13 -29.10
N PRO A 511 -3.06 15.42 -29.40
CA PRO A 511 -2.74 16.47 -28.46
C PRO A 511 -3.43 16.14 -27.13
N ASN A 512 -2.71 16.36 -26.02
CA ASN A 512 -3.27 16.21 -24.68
C ASN A 512 -4.59 16.99 -24.63
N THR A 513 -5.72 16.28 -24.61
CA THR A 513 -7.05 16.89 -24.52
C THR A 513 -7.35 17.26 -23.06
N SER A 514 -6.44 17.98 -22.41
CA SER A 514 -6.71 18.68 -21.16
C SER A 514 -7.58 19.93 -21.35
N ALA A 515 -8.03 20.21 -22.57
CA ALA A 515 -8.97 21.27 -22.88
C ALA A 515 -10.16 20.68 -23.64
N ARG A 516 -11.09 20.01 -22.93
CA ARG A 516 -12.47 19.96 -23.38
C ARG A 516 -13.18 21.15 -22.73
N PRO A 517 -13.77 22.06 -23.51
CA PRO A 517 -14.72 22.99 -22.92
C PRO A 517 -15.90 22.23 -22.32
N ALA A 518 -16.43 22.77 -21.23
CA ALA A 518 -17.52 22.26 -20.39
C ALA A 518 -18.77 21.88 -21.22
#